data_0626cbfe191811545bab2f09bd46ad6b
#
_entry.id   0626cbfe191811545bab2f09bd46ad6b
#
_cell.length_a   1.000
_cell.length_b   1.000
_cell.length_c   1.000
_cell.angle_alpha   90.00
_cell.angle_beta   90.00
_cell.angle_gamma   90.00
#
_symmetry.space_group_name_H-M   'P 1'
#
loop_
_entity.id
_entity.type
_entity.pdbx_description
1 polymer ?
#
loop_
_entity_poly.entity_id
_entity_poly.type
_entity_poly.pdbx_seq_one_letter_code
_entity_poly.pdbx_strand_id
1 'polypeptide(L)'
;MKIIYLFLISFLLISCSFNQTFSNRESDKKEAEKIPQKFYWEFRYGSNYDKINELFSEKFFEITSKEKLNEINTVTQNEYGAIEDYTLVKWETFVVTGTNSKSQYVLTYDVKRSLGKTQETFSMLKENGVIKIVGYRVNHDLLDK
;
A
#
# COMPACT_ATOMS: atom_id res chain seq x y z
N MET A 1 -41.92 -29.67 -26.77
CA MET A 1 -41.26 -28.34 -26.90
C MET A 1 -41.40 -27.44 -25.67
N LYS A 2 -42.50 -27.41 -24.94
CA LYS A 2 -42.65 -26.53 -23.74
C LYS A 2 -41.70 -26.84 -22.59
N ILE A 3 -41.26 -28.09 -22.41
CA ILE A 3 -40.34 -28.50 -21.34
C ILE A 3 -38.89 -28.05 -21.60
N ILE A 4 -38.47 -27.96 -22.86
CA ILE A 4 -37.13 -27.51 -23.26
C ILE A 4 -36.93 -26.02 -22.95
N TYR A 5 -37.97 -25.21 -23.13
CA TYR A 5 -37.93 -23.78 -22.78
C TYR A 5 -37.80 -23.54 -21.25
N LEU A 6 -38.41 -24.39 -20.43
CA LEU A 6 -38.30 -24.28 -18.98
C LEU A 6 -36.90 -24.60 -18.49
N PHE A 7 -36.19 -25.54 -19.14
CA PHE A 7 -34.81 -25.89 -18.81
C PHE A 7 -33.82 -24.81 -19.24
N LEU A 8 -34.07 -24.10 -20.34
CA LEU A 8 -33.23 -23.01 -20.84
C LEU A 8 -33.29 -21.77 -19.93
N ILE A 9 -34.47 -21.48 -19.35
CA ILE A 9 -34.66 -20.34 -18.41
C ILE A 9 -34.01 -20.61 -17.07
N SER A 10 -33.90 -21.87 -16.62
CA SER A 10 -33.24 -22.24 -15.38
C SER A 10 -31.73 -22.01 -15.42
N PHE A 11 -31.10 -22.01 -16.59
CA PHE A 11 -29.64 -21.78 -16.73
C PHE A 11 -29.23 -20.30 -16.68
N LEU A 12 -30.18 -19.37 -16.82
CA LEU A 12 -29.89 -17.92 -16.83
C LEU A 12 -29.84 -17.30 -15.44
N LEU A 13 -30.13 -18.05 -14.37
CA LEU A 13 -30.17 -17.51 -13.00
C LEU A 13 -28.91 -17.79 -12.16
N ILE A 14 -27.84 -18.37 -12.74
CA ILE A 14 -26.61 -18.69 -12.00
C ILE A 14 -25.53 -17.64 -12.25
N SER A 15 -25.88 -16.41 -12.53
CA SER A 15 -24.93 -15.29 -12.51
C SER A 15 -24.91 -14.62 -11.13
N CYS A 16 -24.69 -15.37 -10.07
CA CYS A 16 -24.33 -14.78 -8.80
C CYS A 16 -22.84 -14.39 -8.82
N SER A 17 -22.56 -13.09 -8.94
CA SER A 17 -21.22 -12.59 -8.65
C SER A 17 -20.98 -12.76 -7.15
N PHE A 18 -20.14 -13.72 -6.79
CA PHE A 18 -19.80 -13.97 -5.41
C PHE A 18 -18.55 -13.14 -5.04
N ASN A 19 -18.75 -12.11 -4.22
CA ASN A 19 -17.66 -11.32 -3.66
C ASN A 19 -17.60 -11.53 -2.14
N GLN A 20 -16.43 -11.82 -1.61
CA GLN A 20 -16.17 -11.85 -0.17
C GLN A 20 -15.36 -10.62 0.21
N THR A 21 -15.77 -9.96 1.29
CA THR A 21 -15.09 -8.78 1.83
C THR A 21 -14.43 -9.11 3.16
N PHE A 22 -13.20 -8.71 3.32
CA PHE A 22 -12.42 -8.88 4.52
C PHE A 22 -11.84 -7.54 4.95
N SER A 23 -11.88 -7.24 6.25
CA SER A 23 -11.30 -6.04 6.83
C SER A 23 -10.36 -6.41 7.98
N ASN A 24 -9.21 -5.77 8.04
CA ASN A 24 -8.24 -5.87 9.12
C ASN A 24 -7.83 -7.31 9.49
N ARG A 25 -7.58 -8.15 8.45
CA ARG A 25 -7.01 -9.49 8.68
C ARG A 25 -5.50 -9.40 8.84
N GLU A 26 -4.98 -10.14 9.83
CA GLU A 26 -3.52 -10.23 10.08
C GLU A 26 -2.74 -10.76 8.88
N SER A 27 -3.31 -11.67 8.08
CA SER A 27 -2.68 -12.16 6.85
C SER A 27 -2.49 -11.07 5.81
N ASP A 28 -3.50 -10.19 5.66
CA ASP A 28 -3.46 -9.08 4.70
C ASP A 28 -2.48 -8.00 5.16
N LYS A 29 -2.42 -7.73 6.47
CA LYS A 29 -1.42 -6.86 7.08
C LYS A 29 -0.01 -7.36 6.77
N LYS A 30 0.27 -8.63 7.09
CA LYS A 30 1.60 -9.24 6.85
C LYS A 30 2.02 -9.22 5.38
N GLU A 31 1.07 -9.36 4.45
CA GLU A 31 1.34 -9.22 3.03
C GLU A 31 1.73 -7.78 2.68
N ALA A 32 0.97 -6.80 3.18
CA ALA A 32 1.19 -5.38 2.91
C ALA A 32 2.48 -4.84 3.54
N GLU A 33 2.85 -5.29 4.75
CA GLU A 33 4.06 -4.85 5.47
C GLU A 33 5.36 -5.09 4.68
N LYS A 34 5.38 -6.06 3.78
CA LYS A 34 6.56 -6.34 2.94
C LYS A 34 6.98 -5.14 2.08
N ILE A 35 6.06 -4.27 1.71
CA ILE A 35 6.35 -3.13 0.84
C ILE A 35 7.05 -2.01 1.63
N PRO A 36 6.53 -1.47 2.77
CA PRO A 36 7.26 -0.54 3.61
C PRO A 36 8.58 -1.10 4.13
N GLN A 37 8.65 -2.40 4.49
CA GLN A 37 9.90 -3.04 4.91
C GLN A 37 10.98 -2.97 3.81
N LYS A 38 10.58 -3.27 2.55
CA LYS A 38 11.48 -3.13 1.40
C LYS A 38 11.87 -1.68 1.15
N PHE A 39 10.92 -0.73 1.26
CA PHE A 39 11.19 0.70 1.15
C PHE A 39 12.25 1.15 2.15
N TYR A 40 12.09 0.84 3.44
CA TYR A 40 13.04 1.20 4.48
C TYR A 40 14.39 0.52 4.31
N TRP A 41 14.39 -0.73 3.84
CA TRP A 41 15.63 -1.46 3.57
C TRP A 41 16.44 -0.80 2.44
N GLU A 42 15.79 -0.51 1.31
CA GLU A 42 16.44 0.19 0.18
C GLU A 42 16.91 1.59 0.57
N PHE A 43 16.15 2.27 1.44
CA PHE A 43 16.50 3.60 1.92
C PHE A 43 17.72 3.61 2.84
N ARG A 44 17.89 2.57 3.68
CA ARG A 44 19.00 2.45 4.65
C ARG A 44 20.28 1.92 4.01
N TYR A 45 20.16 0.98 3.10
CA TYR A 45 21.28 0.18 2.60
C TYR A 45 21.42 0.22 1.08
N GLY A 46 20.39 0.61 0.36
CA GLY A 46 20.40 0.77 -1.07
C GLY A 46 20.99 2.13 -1.48
N SER A 47 21.70 2.17 -2.59
CA SER A 47 22.20 3.41 -3.17
C SER A 47 21.42 3.82 -4.44
N ASN A 48 20.33 3.12 -4.75
CA ASN A 48 19.63 3.26 -6.01
C ASN A 48 18.15 3.62 -5.77
N TYR A 49 17.80 4.88 -6.00
CA TYR A 49 16.42 5.37 -5.94
C TYR A 49 15.47 4.67 -6.93
N ASP A 50 15.96 4.08 -8.01
CA ASP A 50 15.11 3.35 -8.95
C ASP A 50 14.41 2.16 -8.29
N LYS A 51 15.07 1.46 -7.37
CA LYS A 51 14.45 0.36 -6.61
C LYS A 51 13.36 0.84 -5.67
N ILE A 52 13.49 2.04 -5.12
CA ILE A 52 12.44 2.69 -4.32
C ILE A 52 11.28 3.04 -5.23
N ASN A 53 11.55 3.67 -6.39
CA ASN A 53 10.53 4.05 -7.36
C ASN A 53 9.72 2.85 -7.87
N GLU A 54 10.33 1.67 -8.01
CA GLU A 54 9.64 0.43 -8.39
C GLU A 54 8.55 -0.02 -7.40
N LEU A 55 8.59 0.43 -6.14
CA LEU A 55 7.56 0.12 -5.14
C LEU A 55 6.29 0.93 -5.34
N PHE A 56 6.38 2.04 -6.07
CA PHE A 56 5.26 2.94 -6.33
C PHE A 56 4.52 2.54 -7.61
N SER A 57 3.23 2.86 -7.67
CA SER A 57 2.40 2.63 -8.85
C SER A 57 2.61 3.74 -9.89
N GLU A 58 2.26 3.45 -11.14
CA GLU A 58 2.23 4.49 -12.18
C GLU A 58 1.26 5.62 -11.82
N LYS A 59 0.11 5.29 -11.19
CA LYS A 59 -0.87 6.28 -10.72
C LYS A 59 -0.30 7.26 -9.70
N PHE A 60 0.62 6.83 -8.86
CA PHE A 60 1.33 7.73 -7.95
C PHE A 60 2.14 8.75 -8.75
N PHE A 61 2.84 8.31 -9.80
CA PHE A 61 3.68 9.17 -10.63
C PHE A 61 2.91 10.06 -11.61
N GLU A 62 1.60 9.85 -11.80
CA GLU A 62 0.72 10.80 -12.49
C GLU A 62 0.52 12.10 -11.68
N ILE A 63 0.66 12.03 -10.35
CA ILE A 63 0.44 13.15 -9.42
C ILE A 63 1.75 13.68 -8.85
N THR A 64 2.68 12.80 -8.52
CA THR A 64 3.97 13.13 -7.88
C THR A 64 5.11 12.60 -8.74
N SER A 65 5.93 13.48 -9.33
CA SER A 65 7.05 13.02 -10.14
C SER A 65 8.10 12.26 -9.32
N LYS A 66 8.93 11.46 -9.97
CA LYS A 66 10.05 10.76 -9.33
C LYS A 66 11.03 11.73 -8.65
N GLU A 67 11.28 12.87 -9.31
CA GLU A 67 12.13 13.93 -8.79
C GLU A 67 11.55 14.52 -7.50
N LYS A 68 10.21 14.71 -7.45
CA LYS A 68 9.54 15.23 -6.26
C LYS A 68 9.55 14.22 -5.11
N LEU A 69 9.38 12.93 -5.38
CA LEU A 69 9.53 11.87 -4.39
C LEU A 69 10.96 11.85 -3.82
N ASN A 70 11.97 11.95 -4.69
CA ASN A 70 13.37 11.99 -4.26
C ASN A 70 13.68 13.26 -3.45
N GLU A 71 13.10 14.41 -3.81
CA GLU A 71 13.21 15.65 -3.04
C GLU A 71 12.62 15.48 -1.64
N ILE A 72 11.41 14.94 -1.49
CA ILE A 72 10.77 14.68 -0.20
C ILE A 72 11.68 13.80 0.67
N ASN A 73 12.20 12.73 0.12
CA ASN A 73 13.09 11.82 0.82
C ASN A 73 14.39 12.49 1.24
N THR A 74 14.99 13.29 0.35
CA THR A 74 16.24 14.01 0.62
C THR A 74 16.05 15.08 1.70
N VAL A 75 15.00 15.87 1.61
CA VAL A 75 14.65 16.90 2.63
C VAL A 75 14.42 16.25 3.98
N THR A 76 13.61 15.18 4.02
CA THR A 76 13.35 14.45 5.27
C THR A 76 14.66 13.88 5.88
N GLN A 77 15.54 13.34 5.06
CA GLN A 77 16.84 12.83 5.55
C GLN A 77 17.77 13.94 6.04
N ASN A 78 17.78 15.09 5.38
CA ASN A 78 18.60 16.24 5.80
C ASN A 78 18.10 16.84 7.11
N GLU A 79 16.78 16.93 7.32
CA GLU A 79 16.19 17.53 8.53
C GLU A 79 16.19 16.58 9.73
N TYR A 80 15.85 15.31 9.52
CA TYR A 80 15.62 14.33 10.59
C TYR A 80 16.70 13.26 10.69
N GLY A 81 17.61 13.22 9.72
CA GLY A 81 18.73 12.27 9.69
C GLY A 81 18.36 10.90 9.13
N ALA A 82 19.31 9.99 9.22
CA ALA A 82 19.17 8.62 8.74
C ALA A 82 18.14 7.82 9.55
N ILE A 83 17.45 6.90 8.90
CA ILE A 83 16.50 5.97 9.56
C ILE A 83 17.29 4.99 10.44
N GLU A 84 17.01 4.99 11.75
CA GLU A 84 17.58 4.03 12.71
C GLU A 84 16.64 2.85 12.96
N ASP A 85 15.34 3.13 13.13
CA ASP A 85 14.33 2.12 13.44
C ASP A 85 12.95 2.58 12.94
N TYR A 86 11.99 1.63 12.79
CA TYR A 86 10.62 1.94 12.45
C TYR A 86 9.66 0.94 13.09
N THR A 87 8.52 1.43 13.57
CA THR A 87 7.50 0.63 14.24
C THR A 87 6.14 0.89 13.62
N LEU A 88 5.43 -0.18 13.23
CA LEU A 88 4.04 -0.07 12.76
C LEU A 88 3.13 0.31 13.93
N VAL A 89 2.47 1.48 13.85
CA VAL A 89 1.60 2.00 14.92
C VAL A 89 0.12 1.99 14.55
N LYS A 90 -0.19 2.02 13.26
CA LYS A 90 -1.58 1.93 12.77
C LYS A 90 -1.62 1.20 11.45
N TRP A 91 -2.68 0.39 11.26
CA TRP A 91 -2.92 -0.28 10.00
C TRP A 91 -4.41 -0.49 9.74
N GLU A 92 -4.76 -0.45 8.48
CA GLU A 92 -6.10 -0.74 7.98
C GLU A 92 -5.96 -1.53 6.67
N THR A 93 -6.73 -2.61 6.54
CA THR A 93 -6.78 -3.40 5.30
C THR A 93 -8.23 -3.63 4.89
N PHE A 94 -8.49 -3.55 3.59
CA PHE A 94 -9.78 -3.82 3.00
C PHE A 94 -9.57 -4.66 1.74
N VAL A 95 -10.03 -5.91 1.77
CA VAL A 95 -9.81 -6.87 0.69
C VAL A 95 -11.14 -7.44 0.23
N VAL A 96 -11.44 -7.28 -1.04
CA VAL A 96 -12.57 -7.90 -1.73
C VAL A 96 -12.02 -8.97 -2.66
N THR A 97 -12.49 -10.20 -2.51
CA THR A 97 -12.16 -11.32 -3.39
C THR A 97 -13.39 -11.74 -4.20
N GLY A 98 -13.20 -12.23 -5.42
CA GLY A 98 -14.27 -12.64 -6.31
C GLY A 98 -14.23 -11.93 -7.67
N THR A 99 -15.37 -11.73 -8.28
CA THR A 99 -15.47 -11.18 -9.65
C THR A 99 -14.92 -9.75 -9.76
N ASN A 100 -15.09 -8.94 -8.72
CA ASN A 100 -14.60 -7.56 -8.62
C ASN A 100 -13.58 -7.44 -7.49
N SER A 101 -12.47 -8.16 -7.59
CA SER A 101 -11.44 -8.16 -6.57
C SER A 101 -10.75 -6.79 -6.44
N LYS A 102 -10.61 -6.32 -5.20
CA LYS A 102 -9.95 -5.07 -4.85
C LYS A 102 -9.27 -5.21 -3.50
N SER A 103 -8.05 -4.73 -3.39
CA SER A 103 -7.35 -4.75 -2.10
C SER A 103 -6.70 -3.40 -1.85
N GLN A 104 -6.98 -2.85 -0.68
CA GLN A 104 -6.48 -1.56 -0.22
C GLN A 104 -5.82 -1.75 1.14
N TYR A 105 -4.71 -1.06 1.35
CA TYR A 105 -3.94 -1.14 2.58
C TYR A 105 -3.46 0.26 2.97
N VAL A 106 -3.56 0.59 4.25
CA VAL A 106 -2.99 1.82 4.82
C VAL A 106 -2.19 1.43 6.04
N LEU A 107 -0.89 1.70 6.03
CA LEU A 107 0.02 1.40 7.13
C LEU A 107 0.74 2.68 7.55
N THR A 108 0.74 2.95 8.85
CA THR A 108 1.41 4.11 9.45
C THR A 108 2.50 3.64 10.39
N TYR A 109 3.69 4.18 10.22
CA TYR A 109 4.88 3.88 11.00
C TYR A 109 5.38 5.11 11.76
N ASP A 110 5.76 4.92 13.01
CA ASP A 110 6.64 5.85 13.70
C ASP A 110 8.07 5.48 13.32
N VAL A 111 8.83 6.44 12.81
CA VAL A 111 10.19 6.26 12.30
C VAL A 111 11.17 7.03 13.15
N LYS A 112 12.04 6.30 13.84
CA LYS A 112 13.16 6.88 14.57
C LYS A 112 14.30 7.19 13.60
N ARG A 113 14.77 8.43 13.66
CA ARG A 113 15.87 8.92 12.83
C ARG A 113 16.98 9.47 13.71
N SER A 114 18.19 9.60 13.18
CA SER A 114 19.36 10.02 13.96
C SER A 114 19.26 11.44 14.55
N LEU A 115 18.42 12.32 13.95
CA LEU A 115 18.26 13.71 14.39
C LEU A 115 16.81 14.00 14.88
N GLY A 116 15.91 13.02 14.88
CA GLY A 116 14.52 13.24 15.28
C GLY A 116 13.61 12.05 15.00
N LYS A 117 12.33 12.34 14.85
CA LYS A 117 11.31 11.33 14.55
C LYS A 117 10.38 11.83 13.46
N THR A 118 9.88 10.91 12.64
CA THR A 118 8.81 11.18 11.67
C THR A 118 7.71 10.14 11.80
N GLN A 119 6.50 10.49 11.35
CA GLN A 119 5.45 9.50 11.16
C GLN A 119 5.18 9.38 9.66
N GLU A 120 5.23 8.16 9.15
CA GLU A 120 5.15 7.88 7.73
C GLU A 120 3.97 6.98 7.42
N THR A 121 3.13 7.39 6.46
CA THR A 121 1.94 6.64 6.06
C THR A 121 2.04 6.20 4.61
N PHE A 122 1.87 4.90 4.39
CA PHE A 122 1.81 4.26 3.07
C PHE A 122 0.37 3.88 2.77
N SER A 123 -0.18 4.42 1.68
CA SER A 123 -1.44 3.96 1.07
C SER A 123 -1.09 3.07 -0.11
N MET A 124 -1.63 1.86 -0.16
CA MET A 124 -1.25 0.87 -1.16
C MET A 124 -2.48 0.20 -1.78
N LEU A 125 -2.34 -0.23 -3.02
CA LEU A 125 -3.31 -1.03 -3.75
C LEU A 125 -2.65 -2.31 -4.27
N LYS A 126 -3.44 -3.38 -4.35
CA LYS A 126 -3.03 -4.60 -5.07
C LYS A 126 -3.58 -4.53 -6.49
N GLU A 127 -2.69 -4.45 -7.47
CA GLU A 127 -3.01 -4.39 -8.89
C GLU A 127 -2.31 -5.56 -9.60
N ASN A 128 -3.07 -6.38 -10.33
CA ASN A 128 -2.55 -7.57 -11.02
C ASN A 128 -1.73 -8.52 -10.11
N GLY A 129 -2.19 -8.68 -8.85
CA GLY A 129 -1.52 -9.54 -7.87
C GLY A 129 -0.32 -8.90 -7.16
N VAL A 130 0.08 -7.67 -7.52
CA VAL A 130 1.24 -6.97 -6.94
C VAL A 130 0.76 -5.78 -6.12
N ILE A 131 1.27 -5.64 -4.88
CA ILE A 131 0.99 -4.48 -4.04
C ILE A 131 1.94 -3.35 -4.41
N LYS A 132 1.38 -2.16 -4.66
CA LYS A 132 2.11 -0.94 -5.01
C LYS A 132 1.67 0.23 -4.14
N ILE A 133 2.59 1.14 -3.84
CA ILE A 133 2.31 2.38 -3.12
C ILE A 133 1.62 3.34 -4.08
N VAL A 134 0.44 3.83 -3.69
CA VAL A 134 -0.35 4.84 -4.42
C VAL A 134 -0.41 6.17 -3.67
N GLY A 135 0.07 6.22 -2.44
CA GLY A 135 0.20 7.43 -1.64
C GLY A 135 1.27 7.25 -0.57
N TYR A 136 2.07 8.28 -0.37
CA TYR A 136 3.10 8.35 0.67
C TYR A 136 3.08 9.72 1.33
N ARG A 137 3.05 9.75 2.64
CA ARG A 137 3.05 10.98 3.42
C ARG A 137 4.02 10.88 4.59
N VAL A 138 4.81 11.91 4.76
CA VAL A 138 5.68 12.12 5.93
C VAL A 138 5.08 13.24 6.77
N ASN A 139 4.88 12.97 8.05
CA ASN A 139 4.37 13.91 9.05
C ASN A 139 5.49 14.21 10.04
N HIS A 140 5.82 15.47 10.20
CA HIS A 140 6.93 15.94 11.02
C HIS A 140 6.47 16.47 12.39
N ASP A 141 5.23 16.97 12.48
CA ASP A 141 4.77 17.80 13.60
C ASP A 141 4.04 17.04 14.73
N LEU A 142 3.89 15.72 14.65
CA LEU A 142 3.05 14.97 15.60
C LEU A 142 3.80 14.40 16.81
N LEU A 143 5.12 14.54 16.89
CA LEU A 143 5.94 13.86 17.88
C LEU A 143 6.57 14.81 18.92
N ASP A 144 6.35 16.12 18.80
CA ASP A 144 6.86 17.14 19.73
C ASP A 144 5.78 17.67 20.70
N LYS A 145 4.72 16.88 20.99
CA LYS A 145 3.70 17.24 21.99
C LYS A 145 3.60 16.22 23.10
#